data_af0340d79f8d16576fa4d9d5acd5be42
#
_entry.id   af0340d79f8d16576fa4d9d5acd5be42
#
_cell.length_a   1.000
_cell.length_b   1.000
_cell.length_c   1.000
_cell.angle_alpha   90.00
_cell.angle_beta   90.00
_cell.angle_gamma   90.00
#
_symmetry.space_group_name_H-M   'P 1'
#
loop_
_entity.id
_entity.type
_entity.pdbx_description
1 polymer ?
#
loop_
_entity_poly.entity_id
_entity_poly.type
_entity_poly.pdbx_seq_one_letter_code
_entity_poly.pdbx_strand_id
1 'polypeptide(L)'
;MVRFGVVGTNWITERLLEAAAQVEGFELTAVYSRTEDKANAFADQYQAALRFTSLEEMATSDGLDAVYIATPNTFHAEQAELFLRNGKHVLCEKPLAANGAEVRRMIDTAKEHGVLLMEAMKSTLVPSFKMVQSHLHKIGPVRKYVASYCQYSSRYDKYKEGIVLNAFKPDLANGALMDLGVYCLYPLITLFGEPKQVQSQALMLESGVDGQGSVILNYDEMEAVVTYSKISNSHVPSEIMGERGSLLIDKIGSPEHAEIRYNDGTVEKLTAEQIYPSMYYEVEEFVNLIQQGKKESDMNTYERSYVTMQVMDQIRQQIGLVFPND
;
A
#
# COMPACT_ATOMS: atom_id res chain seq x y z
N MET A 1 7.17 2.41 -24.48
CA MET A 1 6.45 1.31 -23.82
C MET A 1 7.34 0.76 -22.72
N VAL A 2 6.80 0.49 -21.55
CA VAL A 2 7.46 -0.21 -20.45
C VAL A 2 6.89 -1.62 -20.40
N ARG A 3 7.75 -2.62 -20.56
CA ARG A 3 7.38 -4.04 -20.61
C ARG A 3 7.31 -4.58 -19.18
N PHE A 4 6.13 -4.95 -18.75
CA PHE A 4 5.88 -5.45 -17.39
C PHE A 4 5.82 -6.96 -17.33
N GLY A 5 6.39 -7.50 -16.24
CA GLY A 5 6.07 -8.82 -15.75
C GLY A 5 5.21 -8.76 -14.50
N VAL A 6 4.39 -9.78 -14.24
CA VAL A 6 3.64 -9.92 -13.00
C VAL A 6 4.08 -11.15 -12.21
N VAL A 7 4.29 -10.96 -10.90
CA VAL A 7 4.67 -12.01 -9.94
C VAL A 7 3.52 -12.19 -8.95
N GLY A 8 2.74 -13.27 -9.16
CA GLY A 8 1.48 -13.52 -8.48
C GLY A 8 0.28 -13.34 -9.42
N THR A 9 -0.56 -14.37 -9.47
CA THR A 9 -1.73 -14.47 -10.37
C THR A 9 -3.02 -14.50 -9.56
N ASN A 10 -3.19 -13.50 -8.68
CA ASN A 10 -4.35 -13.38 -7.81
C ASN A 10 -5.26 -12.22 -8.23
N TRP A 11 -6.40 -12.07 -7.56
CA TRP A 11 -7.42 -11.06 -7.87
C TRP A 11 -6.92 -9.61 -7.85
N ILE A 12 -5.87 -9.28 -7.05
CA ILE A 12 -5.33 -7.91 -7.02
C ILE A 12 -4.49 -7.64 -8.28
N THR A 13 -3.77 -8.65 -8.78
CA THR A 13 -3.07 -8.58 -10.06
C THR A 13 -4.06 -8.37 -11.22
N GLU A 14 -5.19 -9.08 -11.20
CA GLU A 14 -6.25 -8.89 -12.22
C GLU A 14 -6.76 -7.45 -12.22
N ARG A 15 -7.06 -6.89 -11.03
CA ARG A 15 -7.48 -5.48 -10.89
C ARG A 15 -6.44 -4.48 -11.33
N LEU A 16 -5.17 -4.74 -11.04
CA LEU A 16 -4.11 -3.87 -11.53
C LEU A 16 -4.04 -3.91 -13.05
N LEU A 17 -4.11 -5.09 -13.67
CA LEU A 17 -4.06 -5.22 -15.13
C LEU A 17 -5.26 -4.56 -15.82
N GLU A 18 -6.47 -4.66 -15.24
CA GLU A 18 -7.66 -3.95 -15.72
C GLU A 18 -7.45 -2.42 -15.73
N ALA A 19 -6.82 -1.89 -14.69
CA ALA A 19 -6.49 -0.46 -14.60
C ALA A 19 -5.34 -0.09 -15.53
N ALA A 20 -4.29 -0.89 -15.56
CA ALA A 20 -3.08 -0.69 -16.36
C ALA A 20 -3.32 -0.71 -17.87
N ALA A 21 -4.34 -1.46 -18.33
CA ALA A 21 -4.74 -1.49 -19.74
C ALA A 21 -5.14 -0.10 -20.31
N GLN A 22 -5.43 0.87 -19.42
CA GLN A 22 -5.78 2.24 -19.77
C GLN A 22 -4.58 3.20 -19.67
N VAL A 23 -3.42 2.73 -19.17
CA VAL A 23 -2.22 3.55 -18.97
C VAL A 23 -1.39 3.57 -20.24
N GLU A 24 -1.16 4.76 -20.79
CA GLU A 24 -0.28 4.93 -21.93
C GLU A 24 1.17 4.53 -21.58
N GLY A 25 1.77 3.70 -22.40
CA GLY A 25 3.14 3.24 -22.17
C GLY A 25 3.27 1.97 -21.34
N PHE A 26 2.17 1.37 -20.87
CA PHE A 26 2.16 0.06 -20.19
C PHE A 26 2.01 -1.09 -21.21
N GLU A 27 2.77 -2.17 -21.04
CA GLU A 27 2.63 -3.42 -21.82
C GLU A 27 2.90 -4.62 -20.90
N LEU A 28 1.93 -5.54 -20.78
CA LEU A 28 2.17 -6.81 -20.09
C LEU A 28 2.88 -7.78 -21.05
N THR A 29 4.10 -8.19 -20.71
CA THR A 29 4.88 -9.12 -21.53
C THR A 29 5.13 -10.45 -20.86
N ALA A 30 5.16 -10.52 -19.54
CA ALA A 30 5.59 -11.70 -18.80
C ALA A 30 4.69 -12.02 -17.60
N VAL A 31 4.49 -13.31 -17.34
CA VAL A 31 3.74 -13.83 -16.18
C VAL A 31 4.59 -14.87 -15.46
N TYR A 32 4.67 -14.75 -14.12
CA TYR A 32 5.22 -15.80 -13.27
C TYR A 32 4.11 -16.43 -12.44
N SER A 33 4.12 -17.76 -12.38
CA SER A 33 3.35 -18.53 -11.37
C SER A 33 4.15 -19.78 -10.96
N ARG A 34 3.91 -20.27 -9.73
CA ARG A 34 4.58 -21.47 -9.20
C ARG A 34 4.29 -22.75 -9.98
N THR A 35 3.25 -22.77 -10.78
CA THR A 35 2.89 -23.92 -11.62
C THR A 35 2.70 -23.46 -13.07
N GLU A 36 3.12 -24.29 -14.00
CA GLU A 36 3.03 -24.04 -15.44
C GLU A 36 1.57 -23.82 -15.88
N ASP A 37 0.64 -24.66 -15.42
CA ASP A 37 -0.78 -24.52 -15.76
C ASP A 37 -1.35 -23.14 -15.40
N LYS A 38 -1.00 -22.63 -14.22
CA LYS A 38 -1.45 -21.29 -13.79
C LYS A 38 -0.75 -20.17 -14.56
N ALA A 39 0.54 -20.33 -14.84
CA ALA A 39 1.27 -19.35 -15.65
C ALA A 39 0.66 -19.28 -17.05
N ASN A 40 0.40 -20.43 -17.69
CA ASN A 40 -0.21 -20.53 -19.01
C ASN A 40 -1.63 -19.92 -19.02
N ALA A 41 -2.48 -20.35 -18.11
CA ALA A 41 -3.87 -19.87 -18.06
C ALA A 41 -3.97 -18.34 -17.87
N PHE A 42 -3.13 -17.79 -16.98
CA PHE A 42 -3.10 -16.34 -16.74
C PHE A 42 -2.49 -15.57 -17.93
N ALA A 43 -1.41 -16.07 -18.52
CA ALA A 43 -0.78 -15.47 -19.69
C ALA A 43 -1.72 -15.49 -20.91
N ASP A 44 -2.47 -16.56 -21.12
CA ASP A 44 -3.45 -16.66 -22.21
C ASP A 44 -4.60 -15.67 -22.01
N GLN A 45 -5.10 -15.53 -20.77
CA GLN A 45 -6.16 -14.58 -20.42
C GLN A 45 -5.78 -13.12 -20.71
N TYR A 46 -4.52 -12.75 -20.40
CA TYR A 46 -4.02 -11.37 -20.53
C TYR A 46 -3.07 -11.17 -21.74
N GLN A 47 -2.94 -12.19 -22.60
CA GLN A 47 -2.16 -12.16 -23.83
C GLN A 47 -0.64 -11.85 -23.62
N ALA A 48 -0.10 -12.27 -22.47
CA ALA A 48 1.34 -12.15 -22.21
C ALA A 48 2.12 -13.20 -23.00
N ALA A 49 3.20 -12.75 -23.67
CA ALA A 49 4.00 -13.62 -24.54
C ALA A 49 4.90 -14.59 -23.76
N LEU A 50 5.40 -14.16 -22.59
CA LEU A 50 6.39 -14.90 -21.80
C LEU A 50 5.76 -15.49 -20.54
N ARG A 51 6.14 -16.73 -20.22
CA ARG A 51 5.63 -17.49 -19.09
C ARG A 51 6.80 -18.09 -18.33
N PHE A 52 6.80 -17.90 -17.01
CA PHE A 52 7.89 -18.36 -16.15
C PHE A 52 7.35 -19.15 -14.96
N THR A 53 8.08 -20.17 -14.55
CA THR A 53 7.91 -20.90 -13.29
C THR A 53 9.13 -20.76 -12.38
N SER A 54 10.22 -20.14 -12.87
CA SER A 54 11.40 -19.68 -12.11
C SER A 54 11.43 -18.16 -12.06
N LEU A 55 11.61 -17.60 -10.87
CA LEU A 55 11.80 -16.16 -10.67
C LEU A 55 13.15 -15.70 -11.20
N GLU A 56 14.19 -16.52 -11.09
CA GLU A 56 15.53 -16.26 -11.57
C GLU A 56 15.56 -16.15 -13.09
N GLU A 57 14.89 -17.08 -13.78
CA GLU A 57 14.77 -17.03 -15.25
C GLU A 57 14.01 -15.77 -15.70
N MET A 58 12.93 -15.43 -14.99
CA MET A 58 12.19 -14.21 -15.28
C MET A 58 13.03 -12.95 -15.02
N ALA A 59 13.77 -12.90 -13.91
CA ALA A 59 14.58 -11.75 -13.54
C ALA A 59 15.72 -11.48 -14.54
N THR A 60 16.32 -12.54 -15.10
CA THR A 60 17.39 -12.45 -16.08
C THR A 60 16.92 -12.27 -17.53
N SER A 61 15.60 -12.36 -17.78
CA SER A 61 15.03 -12.20 -19.12
C SER A 61 15.16 -10.76 -19.64
N ASP A 62 15.51 -10.62 -20.92
CA ASP A 62 15.49 -9.33 -21.63
C ASP A 62 14.07 -8.93 -22.11
N GLY A 63 13.07 -9.78 -21.85
CA GLY A 63 11.69 -9.58 -22.29
C GLY A 63 10.87 -8.62 -21.44
N LEU A 64 11.40 -8.09 -20.31
CA LEU A 64 10.72 -7.15 -19.44
C LEU A 64 11.67 -6.08 -18.87
N ASP A 65 11.13 -4.92 -18.58
CA ASP A 65 11.82 -3.77 -18.00
C ASP A 65 11.46 -3.60 -16.51
N ALA A 66 10.25 -4.01 -16.13
CA ALA A 66 9.68 -3.82 -14.81
C ALA A 66 8.86 -5.03 -14.37
N VAL A 67 8.67 -5.17 -13.07
CA VAL A 67 7.75 -6.17 -12.49
C VAL A 67 6.79 -5.53 -11.50
N TYR A 68 5.58 -6.10 -11.47
CA TYR A 68 4.63 -5.91 -10.38
C TYR A 68 4.64 -7.15 -9.48
N ILE A 69 4.91 -6.95 -8.18
CA ILE A 69 4.95 -8.04 -7.19
C ILE A 69 3.70 -7.97 -6.32
N ALA A 70 2.90 -9.04 -6.36
CA ALA A 70 1.64 -9.17 -5.62
C ALA A 70 1.52 -10.57 -4.96
N THR A 71 2.60 -11.03 -4.39
CA THR A 71 2.67 -12.25 -3.59
C THR A 71 2.28 -11.96 -2.12
N PRO A 72 2.25 -12.93 -1.21
CA PRO A 72 2.14 -12.64 0.21
C PRO A 72 3.30 -11.79 0.73
N ASN A 73 3.04 -10.90 1.70
CA ASN A 73 3.96 -9.87 2.19
C ASN A 73 5.34 -10.40 2.57
N THR A 74 5.38 -11.62 3.13
CA THR A 74 6.64 -12.29 3.57
C THR A 74 7.62 -12.57 2.41
N PHE A 75 7.17 -12.54 1.16
CA PHE A 75 8.01 -12.79 -0.02
C PHE A 75 8.40 -11.51 -0.77
N HIS A 76 7.82 -10.36 -0.41
CA HIS A 76 8.02 -9.11 -1.14
C HIS A 76 9.50 -8.73 -1.23
N ALA A 77 10.21 -8.71 -0.10
CA ALA A 77 11.59 -8.25 -0.05
C ALA A 77 12.54 -9.12 -0.89
N GLU A 78 12.51 -10.44 -0.68
CA GLU A 78 13.36 -11.37 -1.42
C GLU A 78 13.13 -11.29 -2.93
N GLN A 79 11.86 -11.30 -3.33
CA GLN A 79 11.50 -11.22 -4.74
C GLN A 79 11.86 -9.86 -5.35
N ALA A 80 11.58 -8.76 -4.66
CA ALA A 80 11.95 -7.43 -5.14
C ALA A 80 13.48 -7.29 -5.30
N GLU A 81 14.25 -7.70 -4.28
CA GLU A 81 15.72 -7.66 -4.35
C GLU A 81 16.26 -8.46 -5.53
N LEU A 82 15.68 -9.64 -5.84
CA LEU A 82 16.06 -10.44 -6.99
C LEU A 82 15.93 -9.66 -8.31
N PHE A 83 14.77 -9.02 -8.54
CA PHE A 83 14.53 -8.25 -9.76
C PHE A 83 15.37 -6.97 -9.81
N LEU A 84 15.49 -6.24 -8.70
CA LEU A 84 16.31 -5.03 -8.60
C LEU A 84 17.79 -5.31 -8.95
N ARG A 85 18.36 -6.40 -8.42
CA ARG A 85 19.75 -6.83 -8.72
C ARG A 85 19.96 -7.19 -10.20
N ASN A 86 18.89 -7.60 -10.89
CA ASN A 86 18.92 -7.89 -12.32
C ASN A 86 18.52 -6.68 -13.19
N GLY A 87 18.55 -5.46 -12.63
CA GLY A 87 18.31 -4.23 -13.37
C GLY A 87 16.85 -3.98 -13.74
N LYS A 88 15.89 -4.68 -13.09
CA LYS A 88 14.47 -4.48 -13.34
C LYS A 88 13.88 -3.48 -12.35
N HIS A 89 13.01 -2.60 -12.83
CA HIS A 89 12.20 -1.72 -11.98
C HIS A 89 11.14 -2.54 -11.23
N VAL A 90 10.82 -2.17 -10.00
CA VAL A 90 9.88 -2.92 -9.15
C VAL A 90 8.76 -2.03 -8.63
N LEU A 91 7.51 -2.36 -8.99
CA LEU A 91 6.30 -1.92 -8.32
C LEU A 91 5.86 -3.05 -7.38
N CYS A 92 5.90 -2.83 -6.06
CA CYS A 92 5.60 -3.87 -5.10
C CYS A 92 4.34 -3.53 -4.29
N GLU A 93 3.45 -4.50 -4.13
CA GLU A 93 2.24 -4.34 -3.32
C GLU A 93 2.54 -3.87 -1.90
N LYS A 94 1.55 -3.19 -1.35
CA LYS A 94 1.58 -2.73 0.05
C LYS A 94 1.21 -3.91 1.00
N PRO A 95 1.73 -3.92 2.23
CA PRO A 95 2.90 -3.14 2.67
C PRO A 95 4.15 -3.59 1.92
N LEU A 96 5.09 -2.67 1.72
CA LEU A 96 6.27 -2.90 0.86
C LEU A 96 7.06 -4.16 1.24
N ALA A 97 7.12 -4.47 2.54
CA ALA A 97 7.76 -5.67 3.08
C ALA A 97 7.12 -6.09 4.42
N ALA A 98 7.67 -7.09 5.10
CA ALA A 98 7.19 -7.55 6.39
C ALA A 98 7.69 -6.68 7.57
N ASN A 99 8.83 -6.01 7.43
CA ASN A 99 9.44 -5.14 8.46
C ASN A 99 10.35 -4.07 7.87
N GLY A 100 10.78 -3.11 8.71
CA GLY A 100 11.63 -1.98 8.28
C GLY A 100 13.03 -2.37 7.81
N ALA A 101 13.60 -3.46 8.35
CA ALA A 101 14.91 -3.95 7.91
C ALA A 101 14.84 -4.44 6.45
N GLU A 102 13.78 -5.14 6.09
CA GLU A 102 13.52 -5.57 4.72
C GLU A 102 13.32 -4.37 3.77
N VAL A 103 12.48 -3.40 4.18
CA VAL A 103 12.28 -2.16 3.39
C VAL A 103 13.62 -1.45 3.14
N ARG A 104 14.48 -1.36 4.16
CA ARG A 104 15.80 -0.73 4.01
C ARG A 104 16.65 -1.47 2.98
N ARG A 105 16.73 -2.81 3.05
CA ARG A 105 17.49 -3.61 2.07
C ARG A 105 16.97 -3.44 0.65
N MET A 106 15.64 -3.42 0.46
CA MET A 106 15.05 -3.19 -0.86
C MET A 106 15.43 -1.81 -1.43
N ILE A 107 15.36 -0.76 -0.60
CA ILE A 107 15.75 0.61 -0.98
C ILE A 107 17.24 0.68 -1.35
N ASP A 108 18.10 0.09 -0.51
CA ASP A 108 19.55 0.11 -0.75
C ASP A 108 19.90 -0.65 -2.03
N THR A 109 19.27 -1.81 -2.27
CA THR A 109 19.42 -2.57 -3.52
C THR A 109 18.96 -1.76 -4.74
N ALA A 110 17.82 -1.08 -4.66
CA ALA A 110 17.32 -0.24 -5.77
C ALA A 110 18.30 0.90 -6.12
N LYS A 111 18.85 1.56 -5.08
CA LYS A 111 19.84 2.63 -5.24
C LYS A 111 21.15 2.12 -5.83
N GLU A 112 21.67 0.97 -5.33
CA GLU A 112 22.89 0.34 -5.78
C GLU A 112 22.83 -0.02 -7.29
N HIS A 113 21.70 -0.55 -7.73
CA HIS A 113 21.50 -0.97 -9.13
C HIS A 113 20.90 0.12 -10.02
N GLY A 114 20.61 1.31 -9.49
CA GLY A 114 20.12 2.45 -10.27
C GLY A 114 18.76 2.21 -10.92
N VAL A 115 17.87 1.46 -10.28
CA VAL A 115 16.53 1.12 -10.74
C VAL A 115 15.45 1.72 -9.85
N LEU A 116 14.23 1.85 -10.38
CA LEU A 116 13.07 2.34 -9.63
C LEU A 116 12.48 1.23 -8.77
N LEU A 117 12.30 1.52 -7.49
CA LEU A 117 11.41 0.78 -6.58
C LEU A 117 10.29 1.71 -6.13
N MET A 118 9.05 1.25 -6.17
CA MET A 118 7.91 2.02 -5.64
C MET A 118 6.93 1.08 -4.91
N GLU A 119 6.48 1.50 -3.74
CA GLU A 119 5.37 0.85 -3.05
C GLU A 119 4.04 1.17 -3.75
N ALA A 120 3.23 0.15 -4.03
CA ALA A 120 1.92 0.28 -4.65
C ALA A 120 0.88 0.78 -3.62
N MET A 121 1.15 1.93 -3.03
CA MET A 121 0.24 2.64 -2.14
C MET A 121 -0.63 3.59 -2.96
N LYS A 122 -1.66 3.03 -3.57
CA LYS A 122 -2.56 3.75 -4.49
C LYS A 122 -3.27 4.95 -3.86
N SER A 123 -3.58 4.89 -2.55
CA SER A 123 -4.39 5.90 -1.86
C SER A 123 -3.78 7.30 -1.86
N THR A 124 -2.48 7.43 -1.93
CA THR A 124 -1.75 8.71 -1.97
C THR A 124 -1.60 9.29 -3.38
N LEU A 125 -1.77 8.46 -4.39
CA LEU A 125 -1.59 8.86 -5.80
C LEU A 125 -2.88 9.32 -6.48
N VAL A 126 -4.05 8.97 -5.92
CA VAL A 126 -5.34 9.39 -6.47
C VAL A 126 -5.52 10.91 -6.41
N PRO A 127 -6.19 11.52 -7.42
CA PRO A 127 -6.44 12.97 -7.47
C PRO A 127 -7.10 13.53 -6.21
N SER A 128 -8.02 12.79 -5.61
CA SER A 128 -8.73 13.18 -4.38
C SER A 128 -7.80 13.30 -3.16
N PHE A 129 -6.76 12.47 -3.01
CA PHE A 129 -5.78 12.65 -1.95
C PHE A 129 -4.88 13.87 -2.19
N LYS A 130 -4.44 14.08 -3.42
CA LYS A 130 -3.67 15.29 -3.81
C LYS A 130 -4.47 16.56 -3.56
N MET A 131 -5.78 16.51 -3.79
CA MET A 131 -6.71 17.59 -3.46
C MET A 131 -6.78 17.82 -1.95
N VAL A 132 -6.94 16.76 -1.13
CA VAL A 132 -6.90 16.87 0.34
C VAL A 132 -5.61 17.57 0.80
N GLN A 133 -4.46 17.11 0.31
CA GLN A 133 -3.15 17.68 0.64
C GLN A 133 -3.07 19.16 0.28
N SER A 134 -3.52 19.57 -0.90
CA SER A 134 -3.45 20.96 -1.37
C SER A 134 -4.37 21.91 -0.58
N HIS A 135 -5.45 21.40 0.04
CA HIS A 135 -6.42 22.17 0.80
C HIS A 135 -6.18 22.18 2.32
N LEU A 136 -5.20 21.40 2.80
CA LEU A 136 -4.94 21.25 4.23
C LEU A 136 -4.66 22.61 4.93
N HIS A 137 -4.03 23.55 4.24
CA HIS A 137 -3.75 24.89 4.76
C HIS A 137 -5.00 25.70 5.13
N LYS A 138 -6.18 25.38 4.56
CA LYS A 138 -7.43 26.10 4.80
C LYS A 138 -7.98 25.91 6.21
N ILE A 139 -7.75 24.74 6.81
CA ILE A 139 -8.22 24.45 8.17
C ILE A 139 -7.32 25.03 9.28
N GLY A 140 -6.25 25.74 8.93
CA GLY A 140 -5.30 26.32 9.90
C GLY A 140 -4.35 25.29 10.50
N PRO A 141 -3.68 25.61 11.61
CA PRO A 141 -2.83 24.65 12.33
C PRO A 141 -3.61 23.38 12.64
N VAL A 142 -3.08 22.23 12.22
CA VAL A 142 -3.71 20.93 12.49
C VAL A 142 -3.45 20.52 13.93
N ARG A 143 -4.50 20.06 14.62
CA ARG A 143 -4.42 19.63 16.02
C ARG A 143 -4.74 18.15 16.19
N LYS A 144 -5.50 17.55 15.27
CA LYS A 144 -5.81 16.13 15.33
C LYS A 144 -6.00 15.52 13.95
N TYR A 145 -5.52 14.29 13.79
CA TYR A 145 -5.82 13.41 12.67
C TYR A 145 -6.53 12.17 13.18
N VAL A 146 -7.69 11.85 12.62
CA VAL A 146 -8.44 10.64 12.95
C VAL A 146 -8.69 9.84 11.68
N ALA A 147 -8.15 8.63 11.60
CA ALA A 147 -8.39 7.75 10.47
C ALA A 147 -8.93 6.39 10.91
N SER A 148 -9.89 5.89 10.14
CA SER A 148 -10.50 4.59 10.38
C SER A 148 -10.56 3.78 9.09
N TYR A 149 -10.01 2.56 9.12
CA TYR A 149 -10.25 1.56 8.09
C TYR A 149 -10.65 0.23 8.72
N CYS A 150 -11.93 0.11 8.98
CA CYS A 150 -12.52 -1.10 9.53
C CYS A 150 -13.45 -1.71 8.50
N GLN A 151 -13.09 -2.88 8.00
CA GLN A 151 -13.85 -3.62 7.00
C GLN A 151 -13.92 -5.10 7.40
N TYR A 152 -15.13 -5.59 7.65
CA TYR A 152 -15.35 -7.00 7.93
C TYR A 152 -14.87 -7.85 6.74
N SER A 153 -13.88 -8.70 6.99
CA SER A 153 -13.29 -9.53 5.95
C SER A 153 -14.23 -10.68 5.57
N SER A 154 -14.46 -10.87 4.27
CA SER A 154 -15.20 -12.05 3.76
C SER A 154 -14.55 -13.39 4.15
N ARG A 155 -13.28 -13.36 4.60
CA ARG A 155 -12.54 -14.55 5.04
C ARG A 155 -12.69 -14.80 6.55
N TYR A 156 -13.28 -13.87 7.31
CA TYR A 156 -13.42 -14.00 8.75
C TYR A 156 -14.48 -15.04 9.16
N ASP A 157 -15.52 -15.25 8.34
CA ASP A 157 -16.48 -16.34 8.60
C ASP A 157 -15.81 -17.71 8.54
N LYS A 158 -14.92 -17.94 7.57
CA LYS A 158 -14.10 -19.16 7.50
C LYS A 158 -13.18 -19.31 8.71
N TYR A 159 -12.62 -18.19 9.18
CA TYR A 159 -11.82 -18.20 10.39
C TYR A 159 -12.62 -18.67 11.62
N LYS A 160 -13.86 -18.18 11.79
CA LYS A 160 -14.77 -18.63 12.88
C LYS A 160 -15.16 -20.10 12.77
N GLU A 161 -15.10 -20.67 11.56
CA GLU A 161 -15.27 -22.12 11.30
C GLU A 161 -13.98 -22.94 11.53
N GLY A 162 -12.91 -22.30 12.03
CA GLY A 162 -11.61 -22.95 12.26
C GLY A 162 -10.70 -23.03 11.02
N ILE A 163 -11.08 -22.40 9.90
CA ILE A 163 -10.31 -22.41 8.65
C ILE A 163 -9.52 -21.12 8.53
N VAL A 164 -8.21 -21.16 8.81
CA VAL A 164 -7.33 -20.00 8.75
C VAL A 164 -6.86 -19.78 7.31
N LEU A 165 -7.45 -18.80 6.64
CA LEU A 165 -7.04 -18.35 5.29
C LEU A 165 -5.88 -17.36 5.36
N ASN A 166 -5.21 -17.11 4.22
CA ASN A 166 -3.98 -16.30 4.11
C ASN A 166 -4.04 -14.95 4.85
N ALA A 167 -5.19 -14.27 4.82
CA ALA A 167 -5.37 -12.96 5.46
C ALA A 167 -5.22 -12.98 7.01
N PHE A 168 -5.19 -14.17 7.62
CA PHE A 168 -5.09 -14.38 9.07
C PHE A 168 -3.92 -15.30 9.45
N LYS A 169 -2.90 -15.43 8.55
CA LYS A 169 -1.70 -16.24 8.79
C LYS A 169 -0.50 -15.34 9.11
N PRO A 170 0.13 -15.50 10.29
CA PRO A 170 1.36 -14.78 10.61
C PRO A 170 2.52 -15.17 9.69
N ASP A 171 2.59 -16.44 9.23
CA ASP A 171 3.62 -16.92 8.29
C ASP A 171 3.64 -16.16 6.96
N LEU A 172 2.57 -15.44 6.65
CA LEU A 172 2.46 -14.61 5.45
C LEU A 172 2.57 -13.10 5.74
N ALA A 173 3.02 -12.73 6.95
CA ALA A 173 3.12 -11.37 7.45
C ALA A 173 1.79 -10.60 7.25
N ASN A 174 0.66 -11.22 7.60
CA ASN A 174 -0.68 -10.65 7.50
C ASN A 174 -1.25 -10.27 8.87
N GLY A 175 -2.43 -9.66 8.88
CA GLY A 175 -3.14 -9.15 10.03
C GLY A 175 -3.93 -7.89 9.65
N ALA A 176 -4.65 -7.31 10.59
CA ALA A 176 -5.42 -6.10 10.33
C ALA A 176 -4.53 -4.86 10.17
N LEU A 177 -3.45 -4.75 10.94
CA LEU A 177 -2.46 -3.68 10.80
C LEU A 177 -1.84 -3.67 9.40
N MET A 178 -1.29 -4.80 8.98
CA MET A 178 -0.55 -4.92 7.72
C MET A 178 -1.46 -4.70 6.49
N ASP A 179 -2.70 -5.16 6.55
CA ASP A 179 -3.62 -5.08 5.40
C ASP A 179 -4.42 -3.77 5.34
N LEU A 180 -4.91 -3.28 6.48
CA LEU A 180 -5.81 -2.13 6.58
C LEU A 180 -5.20 -0.94 7.33
N GLY A 181 -4.49 -1.19 8.44
CA GLY A 181 -3.83 -0.14 9.22
C GLY A 181 -2.84 0.68 8.41
N VAL A 182 -2.11 0.04 7.49
CA VAL A 182 -1.17 0.70 6.57
C VAL A 182 -1.84 1.83 5.77
N TYR A 183 -3.09 1.68 5.36
CA TYR A 183 -3.84 2.72 4.65
C TYR A 183 -4.21 3.93 5.50
N CYS A 184 -4.17 3.81 6.83
CA CYS A 184 -4.36 4.94 7.73
C CYS A 184 -3.02 5.61 8.09
N LEU A 185 -1.96 4.81 8.20
CA LEU A 185 -0.63 5.26 8.60
C LEU A 185 0.14 5.92 7.44
N TYR A 186 0.12 5.34 6.26
CA TYR A 186 0.86 5.88 5.12
C TYR A 186 0.42 7.30 4.72
N PRO A 187 -0.90 7.61 4.58
CA PRO A 187 -1.37 8.98 4.38
C PRO A 187 -0.98 9.93 5.53
N LEU A 188 -1.04 9.46 6.79
CA LEU A 188 -0.60 10.25 7.95
C LEU A 188 0.88 10.66 7.81
N ILE A 189 1.75 9.68 7.54
CA ILE A 189 3.19 9.93 7.33
C ILE A 189 3.43 10.81 6.10
N THR A 190 2.65 10.64 5.04
CA THR A 190 2.75 11.48 3.83
C THR A 190 2.45 12.95 4.13
N LEU A 191 1.47 13.23 5.00
CA LEU A 191 1.03 14.59 5.32
C LEU A 191 1.86 15.25 6.44
N PHE A 192 2.30 14.48 7.44
CA PHE A 192 2.84 15.03 8.69
C PHE A 192 4.22 14.49 9.09
N GLY A 193 4.76 13.52 8.33
CA GLY A 193 6.07 12.92 8.63
C GLY A 193 6.04 11.93 9.79
N GLU A 194 7.19 11.69 10.38
CA GLU A 194 7.39 10.72 11.46
C GLU A 194 6.81 11.20 12.80
N PRO A 195 6.03 10.37 13.52
CA PRO A 195 5.55 10.69 14.86
C PRO A 195 6.67 10.56 15.90
N LYS A 196 6.58 11.32 17.00
CA LYS A 196 7.54 11.25 18.12
C LYS A 196 7.30 10.08 19.06
N GLN A 197 6.04 9.67 19.20
CA GLN A 197 5.65 8.56 20.07
C GLN A 197 4.50 7.79 19.45
N VAL A 198 4.49 6.49 19.68
CA VAL A 198 3.45 5.56 19.22
C VAL A 198 2.98 4.75 20.43
N GLN A 199 1.66 4.67 20.62
CA GLN A 199 1.01 3.82 21.62
C GLN A 199 -0.07 3.00 20.92
N SER A 200 -0.12 1.70 21.16
CA SER A 200 -1.03 0.82 20.44
C SER A 200 -1.60 -0.28 21.31
N GLN A 201 -2.82 -0.68 20.96
CA GLN A 201 -3.47 -1.88 21.48
C GLN A 201 -4.20 -2.61 20.37
N ALA A 202 -4.28 -3.93 20.47
CA ALA A 202 -4.97 -4.75 19.50
C ALA A 202 -5.72 -5.91 20.16
N LEU A 203 -6.73 -6.40 19.49
CA LEU A 203 -7.35 -7.68 19.77
C LEU A 203 -6.65 -8.73 18.90
N MET A 204 -5.83 -9.56 19.54
CA MET A 204 -5.13 -10.66 18.89
C MET A 204 -6.07 -11.85 18.70
N LEU A 205 -5.99 -12.48 17.54
CA LEU A 205 -6.72 -13.69 17.20
C LEU A 205 -5.90 -14.94 17.57
N GLU A 206 -6.56 -16.08 17.74
CA GLU A 206 -5.92 -17.36 18.08
C GLU A 206 -4.85 -17.79 17.07
N SER A 207 -4.96 -17.35 15.81
CA SER A 207 -3.95 -17.61 14.78
C SER A 207 -2.63 -16.85 14.97
N GLY A 208 -2.57 -15.90 15.92
CA GLY A 208 -1.39 -15.10 16.19
C GLY A 208 -1.31 -13.77 15.43
N VAL A 209 -2.33 -13.42 14.62
CA VAL A 209 -2.41 -12.10 14.01
C VAL A 209 -3.43 -11.21 14.73
N ASP A 210 -3.32 -9.91 14.53
CA ASP A 210 -4.30 -8.94 15.01
C ASP A 210 -5.58 -8.95 14.16
N GLY A 211 -6.74 -9.02 14.81
CA GLY A 211 -8.05 -8.89 14.17
C GLY A 211 -8.46 -7.44 14.01
N GLN A 212 -8.09 -6.59 14.97
CA GLN A 212 -8.31 -5.14 14.98
C GLN A 212 -7.35 -4.47 15.94
N GLY A 213 -7.14 -3.17 15.76
CA GLY A 213 -6.31 -2.37 16.65
C GLY A 213 -6.63 -0.88 16.62
N SER A 214 -6.05 -0.19 17.59
CA SER A 214 -6.11 1.25 17.75
C SER A 214 -4.72 1.78 18.10
N VAL A 215 -4.35 2.92 17.52
CA VAL A 215 -3.04 3.53 17.68
C VAL A 215 -3.21 5.01 17.97
N ILE A 216 -2.47 5.52 18.96
CA ILE A 216 -2.31 6.94 19.23
C ILE A 216 -0.88 7.31 18.87
N LEU A 217 -0.72 8.35 18.03
CA LEU A 217 0.58 8.83 17.59
C LEU A 217 0.70 10.31 17.96
N ASN A 218 1.79 10.67 18.65
CA ASN A 218 2.02 12.04 19.09
C ASN A 218 3.04 12.73 18.19
N TYR A 219 2.71 13.96 17.82
CA TYR A 219 3.58 14.94 17.15
C TYR A 219 3.75 16.14 18.07
N ASP A 220 4.56 17.13 17.68
CA ASP A 220 4.79 18.33 18.52
C ASP A 220 3.51 19.12 18.82
N GLU A 221 2.69 19.31 17.79
CA GLU A 221 1.52 20.17 17.86
C GLU A 221 0.20 19.49 17.57
N MET A 222 0.23 18.19 17.27
CA MET A 222 -0.98 17.41 16.98
C MET A 222 -0.89 15.99 17.51
N GLU A 223 -2.05 15.36 17.67
CA GLU A 223 -2.23 13.95 17.96
C GLU A 223 -2.90 13.25 16.77
N ALA A 224 -2.49 12.03 16.46
CA ALA A 224 -3.20 11.19 15.52
C ALA A 224 -3.81 9.97 16.22
N VAL A 225 -5.01 9.59 15.78
CA VAL A 225 -5.71 8.38 16.23
C VAL A 225 -6.06 7.56 15.01
N VAL A 226 -5.58 6.33 14.98
CA VAL A 226 -5.81 5.38 13.90
C VAL A 226 -6.55 4.16 14.44
N THR A 227 -7.61 3.75 13.76
CA THR A 227 -8.33 2.51 14.04
C THR A 227 -8.43 1.64 12.80
N TYR A 228 -8.24 0.35 12.96
CA TYR A 228 -8.31 -0.60 11.86
C TYR A 228 -8.89 -1.94 12.32
N SER A 229 -9.65 -2.60 11.45
CA SER A 229 -10.28 -3.88 11.78
C SER A 229 -10.58 -4.72 10.54
N LYS A 230 -10.32 -6.03 10.64
CA LYS A 230 -10.78 -7.05 9.68
C LYS A 230 -11.98 -7.86 10.20
N ILE A 231 -12.41 -7.59 11.41
CA ILE A 231 -13.46 -8.37 12.12
C ILE A 231 -14.71 -7.53 12.44
N SER A 232 -14.67 -6.24 12.11
CA SER A 232 -15.81 -5.31 12.26
C SER A 232 -15.78 -4.25 11.17
N ASN A 233 -16.93 -3.62 10.90
CA ASN A 233 -17.05 -2.46 10.01
C ASN A 233 -17.08 -1.16 10.79
N SER A 234 -16.56 -0.08 10.17
CA SER A 234 -16.83 1.30 10.61
C SER A 234 -17.43 2.08 9.44
N HIS A 235 -18.35 2.99 9.76
CA HIS A 235 -18.99 3.90 8.80
C HIS A 235 -18.61 5.36 9.10
N VAL A 236 -17.67 5.58 10.02
CA VAL A 236 -17.21 6.92 10.38
C VAL A 236 -16.17 7.38 9.37
N PRO A 237 -16.31 8.58 8.78
CA PRO A 237 -15.28 9.14 7.89
C PRO A 237 -13.99 9.41 8.66
N SER A 238 -12.89 9.51 7.94
CA SER A 238 -11.64 10.03 8.49
C SER A 238 -11.68 11.56 8.54
N GLU A 239 -11.00 12.17 9.52
CA GLU A 239 -11.08 13.60 9.78
C GLU A 239 -9.72 14.18 10.15
N ILE A 240 -9.39 15.35 9.57
CA ILE A 240 -8.24 16.16 9.96
C ILE A 240 -8.77 17.47 10.55
N MET A 241 -8.53 17.66 11.86
CA MET A 241 -9.07 18.77 12.62
C MET A 241 -8.02 19.87 12.77
N GLY A 242 -8.34 21.05 12.30
CA GLY A 242 -7.54 22.25 12.45
C GLY A 242 -8.24 23.31 13.28
N GLU A 243 -7.54 24.40 13.57
CA GLU A 243 -8.07 25.51 14.39
C GLU A 243 -9.16 26.33 13.71
N ARG A 244 -9.30 26.23 12.37
CA ARG A 244 -10.28 27.00 11.59
C ARG A 244 -11.40 26.14 11.01
N GLY A 245 -11.29 24.82 11.11
CA GLY A 245 -12.25 23.86 10.58
C GLY A 245 -11.70 22.45 10.54
N SER A 246 -12.52 21.53 10.06
CA SER A 246 -12.16 20.13 9.89
C SER A 246 -12.29 19.72 8.42
N LEU A 247 -11.35 18.91 7.94
CA LEU A 247 -11.39 18.29 6.62
C LEU A 247 -11.84 16.83 6.81
N LEU A 248 -13.01 16.50 6.24
CA LEU A 248 -13.58 15.16 6.29
C LEU A 248 -13.27 14.41 5.00
N ILE A 249 -12.88 13.13 5.14
CA ILE A 249 -12.51 12.23 4.03
C ILE A 249 -13.38 10.98 4.16
N ASP A 250 -14.14 10.66 3.12
CA ASP A 250 -15.11 9.55 3.15
C ASP A 250 -14.44 8.18 3.41
N LYS A 251 -13.35 7.88 2.71
CA LYS A 251 -12.61 6.61 2.79
C LYS A 251 -11.10 6.87 2.69
N ILE A 252 -10.38 6.66 3.77
CA ILE A 252 -8.92 6.95 3.78
C ILE A 252 -8.14 6.04 2.82
N GLY A 253 -8.53 4.79 2.65
CA GLY A 253 -7.86 3.83 1.77
C GLY A 253 -8.11 4.03 0.28
N SER A 254 -9.15 4.77 -0.09
CA SER A 254 -9.48 5.16 -1.46
C SER A 254 -10.43 6.36 -1.40
N PRO A 255 -9.89 7.56 -1.16
CA PRO A 255 -10.71 8.78 -1.08
C PRO A 255 -11.46 9.03 -2.40
N GLU A 256 -12.74 9.32 -2.32
CA GLU A 256 -13.58 9.71 -3.46
C GLU A 256 -14.15 11.12 -3.23
N HIS A 257 -14.53 11.40 -1.97
CA HIS A 257 -15.14 12.66 -1.57
C HIS A 257 -14.45 13.22 -0.34
N ALA A 258 -14.29 14.56 -0.33
CA ALA A 258 -13.85 15.28 0.85
C ALA A 258 -14.63 16.60 0.96
N GLU A 259 -14.73 17.12 2.20
CA GLU A 259 -15.31 18.44 2.45
C GLU A 259 -14.60 19.11 3.63
N ILE A 260 -14.56 20.45 3.61
CA ILE A 260 -14.12 21.23 4.76
C ILE A 260 -15.36 21.80 5.45
N ARG A 261 -15.43 21.59 6.75
CA ARG A 261 -16.41 22.23 7.64
C ARG A 261 -15.71 23.27 8.48
N TYR A 262 -15.99 24.53 8.21
CA TYR A 262 -15.39 25.64 8.95
C TYR A 262 -16.10 25.91 10.27
N ASN A 263 -15.40 26.54 11.22
CA ASN A 263 -15.95 26.87 12.55
C ASN A 263 -17.13 27.86 12.52
N ASP A 264 -17.28 28.63 11.45
CA ASP A 264 -18.43 29.53 11.23
C ASP A 264 -19.69 28.84 10.70
N GLY A 265 -19.60 27.51 10.50
CA GLY A 265 -20.67 26.67 9.99
C GLY A 265 -20.72 26.56 8.47
N THR A 266 -19.85 27.23 7.74
CA THR A 266 -19.78 27.07 6.29
C THR A 266 -19.17 25.70 5.91
N VAL A 267 -19.60 25.16 4.77
CA VAL A 267 -19.13 23.88 4.24
C VAL A 267 -18.63 24.07 2.81
N GLU A 268 -17.39 23.66 2.57
CA GLU A 268 -16.77 23.64 1.23
C GLU A 268 -16.62 22.19 0.77
N LYS A 269 -17.37 21.78 -0.23
CA LYS A 269 -17.20 20.46 -0.87
C LYS A 269 -15.97 20.49 -1.76
N LEU A 270 -15.08 19.55 -1.57
CA LEU A 270 -13.89 19.37 -2.39
C LEU A 270 -14.17 18.29 -3.44
N THR A 271 -13.92 18.63 -4.69
CA THR A 271 -14.12 17.71 -5.82
C THR A 271 -12.82 17.56 -6.58
N ALA A 272 -12.41 16.32 -6.83
CA ALA A 272 -11.33 15.99 -7.74
C ALA A 272 -11.89 15.16 -8.89
N GLU A 273 -11.44 15.44 -10.10
CA GLU A 273 -11.79 14.62 -11.25
C GLU A 273 -10.99 13.32 -11.21
N GLN A 274 -11.64 12.26 -10.76
CA GLN A 274 -11.06 10.92 -10.68
C GLN A 274 -11.82 10.00 -11.63
N ILE A 275 -11.40 10.00 -12.90
CA ILE A 275 -12.09 9.29 -14.00
C ILE A 275 -11.65 7.83 -14.14
N TYR A 276 -10.51 7.46 -13.55
CA TYR A 276 -9.96 6.12 -13.63
C TYR A 276 -10.06 5.38 -12.28
N PRO A 277 -10.01 4.02 -12.27
CA PRO A 277 -9.86 3.25 -11.06
C PRO A 277 -8.60 3.66 -10.27
N SER A 278 -8.62 3.52 -8.95
CA SER A 278 -7.52 4.01 -8.09
C SER A 278 -6.14 3.44 -8.44
N MET A 279 -6.07 2.18 -8.90
CA MET A 279 -4.81 1.54 -9.30
C MET A 279 -4.24 2.09 -10.62
N TYR A 280 -5.03 2.75 -11.44
CA TYR A 280 -4.55 3.43 -12.63
C TYR A 280 -3.45 4.44 -12.31
N TYR A 281 -3.67 5.27 -11.28
CA TYR A 281 -2.77 6.37 -10.93
C TYR A 281 -1.41 5.90 -10.40
N GLU A 282 -1.35 4.72 -9.76
CA GLU A 282 -0.06 4.17 -9.32
C GLU A 282 0.73 3.54 -10.47
N VAL A 283 0.06 2.92 -11.44
CA VAL A 283 0.70 2.40 -12.64
C VAL A 283 1.15 3.55 -13.55
N GLU A 284 0.31 4.58 -13.74
CA GLU A 284 0.65 5.77 -14.51
C GLU A 284 1.88 6.49 -13.92
N GLU A 285 1.90 6.73 -12.61
CA GLU A 285 3.05 7.32 -11.90
C GLU A 285 4.32 6.49 -12.17
N PHE A 286 4.25 5.17 -11.97
CA PHE A 286 5.39 4.28 -12.12
C PHE A 286 5.93 4.25 -13.56
N VAL A 287 5.05 4.16 -14.57
CA VAL A 287 5.42 4.21 -16.00
C VAL A 287 6.09 5.55 -16.34
N ASN A 288 5.49 6.66 -15.90
CA ASN A 288 6.02 8.01 -16.14
C ASN A 288 7.40 8.21 -15.51
N LEU A 289 7.62 7.70 -14.29
CA LEU A 289 8.93 7.78 -13.62
C LEU A 289 10.00 7.04 -14.42
N ILE A 290 9.72 5.83 -14.91
CA ILE A 290 10.65 5.06 -15.76
C ILE A 290 10.97 5.82 -17.03
N GLN A 291 9.97 6.33 -17.74
CA GLN A 291 10.14 7.07 -18.98
C GLN A 291 10.96 8.36 -18.80
N GLN A 292 10.87 9.00 -17.63
CA GLN A 292 11.64 10.18 -17.23
C GLN A 292 13.04 9.83 -16.70
N GLY A 293 13.37 8.55 -16.53
CA GLY A 293 14.64 8.10 -15.93
C GLY A 293 14.73 8.36 -14.41
N LYS A 294 13.61 8.69 -13.76
CA LYS A 294 13.55 8.86 -12.30
C LYS A 294 13.66 7.53 -11.60
N LYS A 295 14.23 7.53 -10.38
CA LYS A 295 14.48 6.31 -9.58
C LYS A 295 13.67 6.26 -8.30
N GLU A 296 12.90 7.30 -8.01
CA GLU A 296 12.04 7.42 -6.84
C GLU A 296 10.82 8.27 -7.17
N SER A 297 9.67 7.98 -6.58
CA SER A 297 8.46 8.80 -6.66
C SER A 297 8.55 9.99 -5.71
N ASP A 298 8.06 11.15 -6.15
CA ASP A 298 7.94 12.34 -5.29
C ASP A 298 6.79 12.18 -4.26
N MET A 299 5.85 11.27 -4.51
CA MET A 299 4.71 11.01 -3.61
C MET A 299 4.96 9.77 -2.74
N ASN A 300 5.22 8.62 -3.32
CA ASN A 300 5.53 7.38 -2.59
C ASN A 300 7.05 7.24 -2.47
N THR A 301 7.65 8.14 -1.64
CA THR A 301 9.10 8.20 -1.47
C THR A 301 9.61 7.01 -0.64
N TYR A 302 10.89 6.68 -0.79
CA TYR A 302 11.58 5.68 0.04
C TYR A 302 11.45 5.98 1.54
N GLU A 303 11.58 7.27 1.89
CA GLU A 303 11.46 7.70 3.29
C GLU A 303 10.07 7.43 3.84
N ARG A 304 9.01 7.75 3.11
CA ARG A 304 7.62 7.52 3.55
C ARG A 304 7.33 6.02 3.74
N SER A 305 7.74 5.18 2.80
CA SER A 305 7.60 3.72 2.95
C SER A 305 8.38 3.19 4.14
N TYR A 306 9.62 3.66 4.34
CA TYR A 306 10.47 3.23 5.44
C TYR A 306 9.93 3.68 6.80
N VAL A 307 9.59 4.95 6.97
CA VAL A 307 9.02 5.49 8.22
C VAL A 307 7.68 4.83 8.54
N THR A 308 6.82 4.62 7.52
CA THR A 308 5.55 3.91 7.74
C THR A 308 5.81 2.51 8.30
N MET A 309 6.75 1.76 7.72
CA MET A 309 7.05 0.42 8.20
C MET A 309 7.71 0.44 9.59
N GLN A 310 8.59 1.41 9.90
CA GLN A 310 9.15 1.55 11.26
C GLN A 310 8.06 1.82 12.31
N VAL A 311 7.07 2.66 11.99
CA VAL A 311 5.91 2.89 12.86
C VAL A 311 5.10 1.59 13.03
N MET A 312 4.89 0.84 11.96
CA MET A 312 4.21 -0.46 12.02
C MET A 312 5.00 -1.48 12.85
N ASP A 313 6.33 -1.49 12.78
CA ASP A 313 7.18 -2.35 13.62
C ASP A 313 7.06 -2.00 15.10
N GLN A 314 7.03 -0.70 15.46
CA GLN A 314 6.77 -0.26 16.83
C GLN A 314 5.38 -0.71 17.33
N ILE A 315 4.36 -0.62 16.48
CA ILE A 315 3.01 -1.10 16.80
C ILE A 315 3.03 -2.61 17.02
N ARG A 316 3.63 -3.38 16.09
CA ARG A 316 3.73 -4.85 16.17
C ARG A 316 4.43 -5.28 17.45
N GLN A 317 5.53 -4.63 17.80
CA GLN A 317 6.26 -4.91 19.05
C GLN A 317 5.37 -4.71 20.28
N GLN A 318 4.59 -3.64 20.33
CA GLN A 318 3.70 -3.34 21.47
C GLN A 318 2.52 -4.32 21.61
N ILE A 319 1.96 -4.78 20.49
CA ILE A 319 0.82 -5.72 20.49
C ILE A 319 1.25 -7.20 20.46
N GLY A 320 2.55 -7.49 20.37
CA GLY A 320 3.08 -8.86 20.35
C GLY A 320 2.87 -9.59 19.01
N LEU A 321 2.73 -8.85 17.89
CA LEU A 321 2.60 -9.43 16.56
C LEU A 321 3.98 -9.72 15.96
N VAL A 322 4.32 -10.99 15.83
CA VAL A 322 5.62 -11.47 15.34
C VAL A 322 5.44 -12.23 14.03
N PHE A 323 6.36 -12.02 13.09
CA PHE A 323 6.41 -12.71 11.81
C PHE A 323 7.69 -13.53 11.66
N PRO A 324 7.71 -14.54 10.76
CA PRO A 324 8.92 -15.37 10.53
C PRO A 324 10.14 -14.57 10.06
N ASN A 325 9.93 -13.41 9.48
CA ASN A 325 10.98 -12.53 8.92
C ASN A 325 11.60 -11.56 9.96
N ASP A 326 11.13 -11.59 11.20
CA ASP A 326 11.61 -10.70 12.28
C ASP A 326 12.96 -11.13 12.85
#